data_0e97b2fe0da37e70efec27678f68286e
#
_entry.id   0e97b2fe0da37e70efec27678f68286e
#
_cell.length_a   1.000
_cell.length_b   1.000
_cell.length_c   1.000
_cell.angle_alpha   90.00
_cell.angle_beta   90.00
_cell.angle_gamma   90.00
#
_symmetry.space_group_name_H-M   'P 1'
#
loop_
_entity.id
_entity.type
_entity.pdbx_description
1 polymer ?
#
loop_
_entity_poly.entity_id
_entity_poly.type
_entity_poly.pdbx_seq_one_letter_code
_entity_poly.pdbx_strand_id
1 'polypeptide(L)'
;PVCPGPELSYAFHYSNALFVVLDSNRFIRAQKAWLEEQLKNTKATWKFAIFHHPAYSSKANRDNRTIRKVWGSLFDTYHVDMALQGHDHGYLRTKPMHGGLVAASPAEGTVYVVSVSGAKRYAVGDFSYAEKTLDHTATWQHIDIQTEGGDVLTYRAYTQEGTLVDELTIRK
;
A
#
# COMPACT_ATOMS: atom_id res chain seq x y z
N PRO A 1 -20.43 0.67 11.46
CA PRO A 1 -19.74 -0.27 12.36
C PRO A 1 -18.67 0.44 13.16
N VAL A 2 -18.53 0.14 14.44
CA VAL A 2 -17.46 0.68 15.27
C VAL A 2 -16.17 -0.08 14.94
N CYS A 3 -15.06 0.65 14.74
CA CYS A 3 -13.77 0.01 14.56
C CYS A 3 -13.38 -0.78 15.82
N PRO A 4 -13.05 -2.07 15.73
CA PRO A 4 -12.57 -2.80 16.89
C PRO A 4 -11.16 -2.34 17.24
N GLY A 5 -11.04 -1.48 18.24
CA GLY A 5 -9.77 -0.86 18.66
C GLY A 5 -9.50 0.48 17.96
N PRO A 6 -10.29 1.53 18.25
CA PRO A 6 -10.18 2.84 17.56
C PRO A 6 -8.83 3.53 17.77
N GLU A 7 -8.03 3.10 18.71
CA GLU A 7 -6.66 3.57 18.93
C GLU A 7 -5.64 2.97 17.94
N LEU A 8 -6.00 1.85 17.29
CA LEU A 8 -5.10 1.07 16.44
C LEU A 8 -5.51 1.10 14.95
N SER A 9 -6.74 1.52 14.66
CA SER A 9 -7.27 1.61 13.29
C SER A 9 -8.15 2.84 13.17
N TYR A 10 -7.85 3.68 12.19
CA TYR A 10 -8.57 4.93 11.96
C TYR A 10 -8.50 5.34 10.50
N ALA A 11 -9.32 6.32 10.12
CA ALA A 11 -9.28 6.91 8.79
C ALA A 11 -9.32 8.44 8.91
N PHE A 12 -8.69 9.10 7.97
CA PHE A 12 -8.75 10.55 7.85
C PHE A 12 -8.70 10.95 6.37
N HIS A 13 -9.22 12.15 6.11
CA HIS A 13 -9.11 12.78 4.81
C HIS A 13 -8.09 13.92 4.86
N TYR A 14 -7.32 14.03 3.79
CA TYR A 14 -6.50 15.20 3.52
C TYR A 14 -6.72 15.62 2.06
N SER A 15 -7.24 16.82 1.85
CA SER A 15 -7.67 17.27 0.52
C SER A 15 -8.62 16.25 -0.14
N ASN A 16 -8.32 15.77 -1.33
CA ASN A 16 -9.08 14.76 -2.08
C ASN A 16 -8.60 13.31 -1.86
N ALA A 17 -7.83 13.06 -0.79
CA ALA A 17 -7.31 11.74 -0.46
C ALA A 17 -7.92 11.20 0.84
N LEU A 18 -8.28 9.91 0.85
CA LEU A 18 -8.61 9.11 2.03
C LEU A 18 -7.40 8.28 2.43
N PHE A 19 -7.07 8.30 3.71
CA PHE A 19 -6.09 7.41 4.33
C PHE A 19 -6.79 6.51 5.34
N VAL A 20 -6.67 5.20 5.17
CA VAL A 20 -7.12 4.20 6.14
C VAL A 20 -5.90 3.53 6.78
N VAL A 21 -5.79 3.61 8.10
CA VAL A 21 -4.73 2.98 8.89
C VAL A 21 -5.31 1.74 9.57
N LEU A 22 -4.65 0.60 9.42
CA LEU A 22 -5.14 -0.72 9.81
C LEU A 22 -4.16 -1.43 10.73
N ASP A 23 -4.65 -2.09 11.77
CA ASP A 23 -3.85 -2.97 12.62
C ASP A 23 -3.72 -4.37 12.00
N SER A 24 -2.58 -4.63 11.39
CA SER A 24 -2.29 -5.94 10.81
C SER A 24 -1.74 -6.98 11.80
N ASN A 25 -1.55 -6.62 13.09
CA ASN A 25 -1.16 -7.56 14.14
C ASN A 25 -2.34 -8.37 14.65
N ARG A 26 -3.54 -7.79 14.71
CA ARG A 26 -4.74 -8.40 15.29
C ARG A 26 -6.00 -7.97 14.55
N PHE A 27 -7.05 -8.74 14.80
CA PHE A 27 -8.41 -8.37 14.39
C PHE A 27 -8.60 -8.09 12.88
N ILE A 28 -7.77 -8.67 11.99
CA ILE A 28 -7.84 -8.44 10.54
C ILE A 28 -9.26 -8.60 10.02
N ARG A 29 -9.96 -9.66 10.42
CA ARG A 29 -11.34 -9.92 9.99
C ARG A 29 -12.36 -8.97 10.61
N ALA A 30 -12.17 -8.58 11.85
CA ALA A 30 -13.09 -7.69 12.56
C ALA A 30 -13.06 -6.26 12.01
N GLN A 31 -11.93 -5.82 11.46
CA GLN A 31 -11.79 -4.51 10.82
C GLN A 31 -12.49 -4.44 9.45
N LYS A 32 -12.89 -5.58 8.85
CA LYS A 32 -13.44 -5.65 7.50
C LYS A 32 -14.64 -4.76 7.29
N ALA A 33 -15.67 -4.88 8.15
CA ALA A 33 -16.92 -4.12 8.01
C ALA A 33 -16.71 -2.61 8.14
N TRP A 34 -15.88 -2.20 9.11
CA TRP A 34 -15.50 -0.79 9.27
C TRP A 34 -14.71 -0.26 8.06
N LEU A 35 -13.71 -1.00 7.59
CA LEU A 35 -12.92 -0.65 6.42
C LEU A 35 -13.80 -0.47 5.17
N GLU A 36 -14.72 -1.41 4.96
CA GLU A 36 -15.67 -1.35 3.84
C GLU A 36 -16.52 -0.09 3.90
N GLU A 37 -17.01 0.28 5.08
CA GLU A 37 -17.77 1.50 5.29
C GLU A 37 -16.96 2.76 4.94
N GLN A 38 -15.68 2.83 5.37
CA GLN A 38 -14.81 3.97 5.04
C GLN A 38 -14.60 4.09 3.52
N LEU A 39 -14.30 2.97 2.87
CA LEU A 39 -14.02 2.94 1.43
C LEU A 39 -15.27 3.22 0.59
N LYS A 40 -16.44 2.73 1.02
CA LYS A 40 -17.72 2.89 0.33
C LYS A 40 -18.24 4.32 0.38
N ASN A 41 -18.09 4.99 1.53
CA ASN A 41 -18.73 6.29 1.79
C ASN A 41 -17.85 7.48 1.41
N THR A 42 -16.59 7.27 1.06
CA THR A 42 -15.70 8.34 0.66
C THR A 42 -16.01 8.86 -0.73
N LYS A 43 -15.81 10.18 -0.92
CA LYS A 43 -15.77 10.85 -2.23
C LYS A 43 -14.35 11.19 -2.66
N ALA A 44 -13.34 10.75 -1.90
CA ALA A 44 -11.95 11.01 -2.21
C ALA A 44 -11.56 10.39 -3.55
N THR A 45 -10.85 11.13 -4.38
CA THR A 45 -10.28 10.64 -5.64
C THR A 45 -9.22 9.59 -5.37
N TRP A 46 -8.36 9.84 -4.38
CA TRP A 46 -7.23 8.98 -4.01
C TRP A 46 -7.49 8.23 -2.73
N LYS A 47 -7.15 6.95 -2.68
CA LYS A 47 -7.33 6.10 -1.51
C LYS A 47 -6.04 5.36 -1.17
N PHE A 48 -5.60 5.51 0.07
CA PHE A 48 -4.41 4.89 0.61
C PHE A 48 -4.76 3.97 1.77
N ALA A 49 -4.15 2.78 1.81
CA ALA A 49 -4.19 1.90 2.96
C ALA A 49 -2.79 1.83 3.60
N ILE A 50 -2.71 1.96 4.92
CA ILE A 50 -1.45 1.95 5.66
C ILE A 50 -1.52 0.86 6.73
N PHE A 51 -0.61 -0.09 6.71
CA PHE A 51 -0.54 -1.17 7.70
C PHE A 51 0.85 -1.83 7.72
N HIS A 52 1.16 -2.55 8.79
CA HIS A 52 2.53 -3.04 9.02
C HIS A 52 2.90 -4.27 8.20
N HIS A 53 2.12 -5.38 8.31
CA HIS A 53 2.49 -6.65 7.64
C HIS A 53 2.11 -6.64 6.16
N PRO A 54 3.06 -6.89 5.25
CA PRO A 54 2.82 -6.74 3.82
C PRO A 54 1.83 -7.79 3.28
N ALA A 55 0.88 -7.34 2.45
CA ALA A 55 -0.01 -8.23 1.70
C ALA A 55 0.78 -9.05 0.67
N TYR A 56 1.77 -8.43 0.05
CA TYR A 56 2.75 -9.03 -0.86
C TYR A 56 4.14 -8.81 -0.26
N SER A 57 4.75 -9.88 0.21
CA SER A 57 6.01 -9.84 0.96
C SER A 57 7.22 -9.62 0.04
N SER A 58 8.20 -8.87 0.52
CA SER A 58 9.53 -8.80 -0.12
C SER A 58 10.44 -9.97 0.29
N LYS A 59 10.02 -10.76 1.28
CA LYS A 59 10.80 -11.88 1.81
C LYS A 59 10.29 -13.22 1.29
N ALA A 60 11.19 -14.06 0.78
CA ALA A 60 10.88 -15.43 0.39
C ALA A 60 10.25 -16.23 1.56
N ASN A 61 9.35 -17.14 1.24
CA ASN A 61 8.64 -18.03 2.17
C ASN A 61 7.74 -17.31 3.20
N ARG A 62 7.37 -16.06 2.95
CA ARG A 62 6.37 -15.33 3.72
C ARG A 62 5.13 -15.08 2.86
N ASP A 63 3.96 -15.46 3.38
CA ASP A 63 2.69 -15.27 2.69
C ASP A 63 1.58 -14.81 3.64
N ASN A 64 1.07 -13.61 3.43
CA ASN A 64 0.01 -13.00 4.23
C ASN A 64 -1.37 -13.11 3.53
N ARG A 65 -1.77 -14.32 3.14
CA ARG A 65 -3.02 -14.62 2.42
C ARG A 65 -4.27 -14.04 3.08
N THR A 66 -4.31 -14.01 4.42
CA THR A 66 -5.46 -13.46 5.15
C THR A 66 -5.65 -11.98 4.86
N ILE A 67 -4.57 -11.19 4.83
CA ILE A 67 -4.62 -9.76 4.49
C ILE A 67 -5.15 -9.58 3.07
N ARG A 68 -4.60 -10.30 2.10
CA ARG A 68 -5.09 -10.23 0.71
C ARG A 68 -6.55 -10.63 0.57
N LYS A 69 -6.98 -11.72 1.24
CA LYS A 69 -8.37 -12.19 1.17
C LYS A 69 -9.36 -11.27 1.86
N VAL A 70 -8.98 -10.61 2.95
CA VAL A 70 -9.92 -9.82 3.76
C VAL A 70 -9.91 -8.36 3.35
N TRP A 71 -8.73 -7.74 3.30
CA TRP A 71 -8.58 -6.33 2.94
C TRP A 71 -8.35 -6.12 1.45
N GLY A 72 -7.51 -6.95 0.83
CA GLY A 72 -7.23 -6.87 -0.62
C GLY A 72 -8.51 -6.97 -1.45
N SER A 73 -9.46 -7.84 -1.08
CA SER A 73 -10.75 -7.92 -1.77
C SER A 73 -11.57 -6.61 -1.70
N LEU A 74 -11.45 -5.86 -0.60
CA LEU A 74 -12.09 -4.55 -0.49
C LEU A 74 -11.30 -3.49 -1.29
N PHE A 75 -9.97 -3.59 -1.30
CA PHE A 75 -9.13 -2.70 -2.12
C PHE A 75 -9.46 -2.86 -3.60
N ASP A 76 -9.67 -4.09 -4.05
CA ASP A 76 -10.12 -4.39 -5.43
C ASP A 76 -11.51 -3.81 -5.71
N THR A 77 -12.48 -4.02 -4.78
CA THR A 77 -13.87 -3.57 -4.96
C THR A 77 -14.02 -2.06 -4.98
N TYR A 78 -13.31 -1.36 -4.11
CA TYR A 78 -13.44 0.10 -3.93
C TYR A 78 -12.28 0.90 -4.52
N HIS A 79 -11.40 0.22 -5.23
CA HIS A 79 -10.22 0.76 -5.88
C HIS A 79 -9.35 1.61 -4.92
N VAL A 80 -8.59 0.94 -4.07
CA VAL A 80 -7.50 1.57 -3.30
C VAL A 80 -6.30 1.72 -4.24
N ASP A 81 -5.76 2.92 -4.35
CA ASP A 81 -4.67 3.21 -5.28
C ASP A 81 -3.34 2.62 -4.81
N MET A 82 -3.00 2.86 -3.53
CA MET A 82 -1.75 2.39 -2.95
C MET A 82 -1.93 1.82 -1.55
N ALA A 83 -1.20 0.74 -1.25
CA ALA A 83 -1.05 0.18 0.09
C ALA A 83 0.40 0.32 0.55
N LEU A 84 0.62 1.12 1.62
CA LEU A 84 1.94 1.40 2.18
C LEU A 84 2.18 0.50 3.39
N GLN A 85 3.28 -0.24 3.35
CA GLN A 85 3.54 -1.34 4.29
C GLN A 85 5.00 -1.36 4.75
N GLY A 86 5.27 -2.10 5.81
CA GLY A 86 6.59 -2.29 6.38
C GLY A 86 6.92 -3.75 6.65
N HIS A 87 7.43 -4.05 7.86
CA HIS A 87 7.74 -5.36 8.41
C HIS A 87 8.88 -6.12 7.71
N ASP A 88 8.86 -6.26 6.41
CA ASP A 88 9.98 -6.81 5.66
C ASP A 88 11.05 -5.73 5.51
N HIS A 89 12.28 -6.08 5.82
CA HIS A 89 13.36 -5.12 5.86
C HIS A 89 14.09 -5.04 4.50
N GLY A 90 13.32 -4.95 3.43
CA GLY A 90 13.74 -4.72 2.06
C GLY A 90 12.71 -3.82 1.36
N TYR A 91 13.07 -3.26 0.24
CA TYR A 91 12.15 -2.48 -0.58
C TYR A 91 11.52 -3.34 -1.67
N LEU A 92 10.19 -3.25 -1.80
CA LEU A 92 9.46 -3.85 -2.91
C LEU A 92 8.28 -2.96 -3.28
N ARG A 93 8.14 -2.64 -4.56
CA ARG A 93 6.89 -2.13 -5.14
C ARG A 93 6.33 -3.18 -6.09
N THR A 94 5.06 -3.51 -5.93
CA THR A 94 4.38 -4.44 -6.84
C THR A 94 4.01 -3.77 -8.16
N LYS A 95 3.79 -4.58 -9.18
CA LYS A 95 2.89 -4.26 -10.28
C LYS A 95 1.50 -3.98 -9.70
N PRO A 96 0.58 -3.31 -10.44
CA PRO A 96 -0.80 -3.20 -10.00
C PRO A 96 -1.41 -4.58 -9.79
N MET A 97 -2.09 -4.80 -8.65
CA MET A 97 -2.63 -6.10 -8.28
C MET A 97 -4.16 -6.04 -8.16
N HIS A 98 -4.86 -7.00 -8.77
CA HIS A 98 -6.31 -7.17 -8.66
C HIS A 98 -6.65 -8.65 -8.56
N GLY A 99 -7.45 -9.05 -7.58
CA GLY A 99 -7.83 -10.46 -7.38
C GLY A 99 -6.66 -11.42 -7.13
N GLY A 100 -5.50 -10.90 -6.72
CA GLY A 100 -4.26 -11.67 -6.55
C GLY A 100 -3.45 -11.85 -7.83
N LEU A 101 -3.87 -11.28 -8.95
CA LEU A 101 -3.19 -11.27 -10.24
C LEU A 101 -2.64 -9.89 -10.57
N VAL A 102 -1.70 -9.82 -11.51
CA VAL A 102 -1.20 -8.56 -12.04
C VAL A 102 -2.27 -7.96 -12.95
N ALA A 103 -2.69 -6.73 -12.67
CA ALA A 103 -3.60 -5.95 -13.51
C ALA A 103 -2.84 -5.24 -14.64
N ALA A 104 -3.56 -4.80 -15.67
CA ALA A 104 -2.95 -4.17 -16.83
C ALA A 104 -2.40 -2.76 -16.53
N SER A 105 -3.01 -2.06 -15.56
CA SER A 105 -2.62 -0.69 -15.20
C SER A 105 -2.92 -0.38 -13.74
N PRO A 106 -2.32 0.70 -13.16
CA PRO A 106 -2.70 1.20 -11.85
C PRO A 106 -4.17 1.64 -11.73
N ALA A 107 -4.82 1.96 -12.86
CA ALA A 107 -6.24 2.26 -12.89
C ALA A 107 -7.13 1.02 -12.67
N GLU A 108 -6.56 -0.17 -12.74
CA GLU A 108 -7.28 -1.45 -12.63
C GLU A 108 -6.87 -2.24 -11.37
N GLY A 109 -5.85 -1.81 -10.64
CA GLY A 109 -5.37 -2.54 -9.47
C GLY A 109 -4.66 -1.69 -8.45
N THR A 110 -4.50 -2.22 -7.25
CA THR A 110 -3.78 -1.58 -6.14
C THR A 110 -2.27 -1.81 -6.29
N VAL A 111 -1.48 -0.75 -6.09
CA VAL A 111 -0.01 -0.85 -5.99
C VAL A 111 0.38 -1.00 -4.52
N TYR A 112 1.10 -2.06 -4.19
CA TYR A 112 1.58 -2.33 -2.84
C TYR A 112 3.06 -1.96 -2.72
N VAL A 113 3.41 -1.23 -1.66
CA VAL A 113 4.79 -0.84 -1.37
C VAL A 113 5.19 -1.38 -0.01
N VAL A 114 6.31 -2.08 0.04
CA VAL A 114 7.01 -2.43 1.28
C VAL A 114 8.27 -1.59 1.33
N SER A 115 8.49 -0.91 2.45
CA SER A 115 9.64 -0.04 2.62
C SER A 115 10.28 -0.22 3.99
N VAL A 116 11.58 0.00 4.07
CA VAL A 116 12.37 -0.02 5.30
C VAL A 116 13.21 1.25 5.40
N SER A 117 13.13 1.92 6.55
CA SER A 117 13.96 3.09 6.87
C SER A 117 15.01 2.81 7.97
N GLY A 118 14.89 1.65 8.66
CA GLY A 118 15.77 1.26 9.76
C GLY A 118 17.10 0.64 9.34
N ALA A 119 17.99 0.44 10.31
CA ALA A 119 19.32 -0.14 10.08
C ALA A 119 19.28 -1.65 9.73
N LYS A 120 18.24 -2.36 10.15
CA LYS A 120 18.09 -3.79 9.85
C LYS A 120 17.58 -3.97 8.43
N ARG A 121 18.32 -4.67 7.60
CA ARG A 121 18.03 -4.81 6.16
C ARG A 121 18.23 -6.26 5.73
N TYR A 122 17.39 -6.73 4.80
CA TYR A 122 17.42 -8.10 4.29
C TYR A 122 17.47 -8.13 2.77
N ALA A 123 17.90 -9.28 2.24
CA ALA A 123 17.72 -9.59 0.83
C ALA A 123 16.24 -9.72 0.47
N VAL A 124 15.88 -9.29 -0.70
CA VAL A 124 14.55 -9.40 -1.29
C VAL A 124 14.48 -10.65 -2.18
N GLY A 125 13.35 -11.36 -2.13
CA GLY A 125 13.12 -12.50 -3.00
C GLY A 125 12.79 -12.08 -4.44
N ASP A 126 12.82 -13.05 -5.34
CA ASP A 126 12.34 -12.89 -6.72
C ASP A 126 10.86 -13.26 -6.78
N PHE A 127 10.01 -12.32 -7.23
CA PHE A 127 8.57 -12.48 -7.27
C PHE A 127 7.97 -11.96 -8.56
N SER A 128 7.09 -12.71 -9.19
CA SER A 128 6.39 -12.33 -10.41
C SER A 128 5.52 -11.06 -10.28
N TYR A 129 5.07 -10.76 -9.07
CA TYR A 129 4.31 -9.54 -8.76
C TYR A 129 5.18 -8.31 -8.53
N ALA A 130 6.49 -8.47 -8.35
CA ALA A 130 7.39 -7.34 -8.12
C ALA A 130 7.61 -6.55 -9.41
N GLU A 131 7.51 -5.22 -9.32
CA GLU A 131 7.92 -4.28 -10.36
C GLU A 131 9.30 -3.72 -10.07
N LYS A 132 9.56 -3.40 -8.79
CA LYS A 132 10.83 -2.88 -8.32
C LYS A 132 11.20 -3.51 -7.00
N THR A 133 12.46 -3.88 -6.85
CA THR A 133 13.05 -4.38 -5.60
C THR A 133 14.40 -3.74 -5.35
N LEU A 134 14.75 -3.53 -4.08
CA LEU A 134 16.07 -3.07 -3.64
C LEU A 134 16.48 -3.84 -2.39
N ASP A 135 17.65 -4.46 -2.45
CA ASP A 135 18.26 -5.16 -1.34
C ASP A 135 19.05 -4.20 -0.45
N HIS A 136 19.10 -4.49 0.84
CA HIS A 136 20.00 -3.87 1.81
C HIS A 136 20.01 -2.33 1.81
N THR A 137 18.96 -1.68 1.27
CA THR A 137 18.88 -0.24 1.12
C THR A 137 17.75 0.32 1.96
N ALA A 138 18.01 1.32 2.80
CA ALA A 138 16.99 2.10 3.46
C ALA A 138 16.41 3.10 2.46
N THR A 139 15.08 3.25 2.50
CA THR A 139 14.38 4.18 1.61
C THR A 139 13.39 5.04 2.38
N TRP A 140 13.14 6.22 1.86
CA TRP A 140 12.01 7.07 2.23
C TRP A 140 11.22 7.42 0.97
N GLN A 141 9.93 7.73 1.15
CA GLN A 141 9.00 7.93 0.05
C GLN A 141 8.41 9.34 0.08
N HIS A 142 8.21 9.87 -1.11
CA HIS A 142 7.48 11.10 -1.36
C HIS A 142 6.31 10.81 -2.29
N ILE A 143 5.11 11.22 -1.90
CA ILE A 143 3.90 11.13 -2.70
C ILE A 143 3.40 12.55 -2.96
N ASP A 144 3.30 12.90 -4.23
CA ASP A 144 2.82 14.18 -4.72
C ASP A 144 1.47 13.99 -5.40
N ILE A 145 0.48 14.78 -5.02
CA ILE A 145 -0.87 14.72 -5.60
C ILE A 145 -1.20 16.09 -6.20
N GLN A 146 -1.37 16.13 -7.51
CA GLN A 146 -1.79 17.30 -8.26
C GLN A 146 -3.25 17.16 -8.65
N THR A 147 -4.02 18.23 -8.47
CA THR A 147 -5.46 18.30 -8.78
C THR A 147 -5.77 19.30 -9.88
N GLU A 148 -4.86 20.24 -10.14
CA GLU A 148 -4.97 21.21 -11.22
C GLU A 148 -4.47 20.60 -12.53
N GLY A 149 -5.33 20.62 -13.56
CA GLY A 149 -5.01 20.07 -14.88
C GLY A 149 -5.19 18.56 -15.00
N GLY A 150 -5.80 17.91 -14.00
CA GLY A 150 -6.08 16.47 -13.90
C GLY A 150 -5.57 15.87 -12.60
N ASP A 151 -6.20 14.78 -12.17
CA ASP A 151 -5.81 14.07 -10.97
C ASP A 151 -4.57 13.20 -11.25
N VAL A 152 -3.41 13.65 -10.80
CA VAL A 152 -2.10 12.95 -10.97
C VAL A 152 -1.47 12.69 -9.61
N LEU A 153 -1.11 11.42 -9.37
CA LEU A 153 -0.31 11.01 -8.23
C LEU A 153 1.07 10.61 -8.74
N THR A 154 2.12 11.17 -8.15
CA THR A 154 3.51 10.78 -8.39
C THR A 154 4.11 10.24 -7.09
N TYR A 155 4.45 8.98 -7.10
CA TYR A 155 5.17 8.29 -6.04
C TYR A 155 6.66 8.23 -6.38
N ARG A 156 7.53 8.57 -5.43
CA ARG A 156 8.98 8.46 -5.55
C ARG A 156 9.58 7.82 -4.32
N ALA A 157 10.54 6.93 -4.52
CA ALA A 157 11.36 6.38 -3.45
C ALA A 157 12.82 6.83 -3.63
N TYR A 158 13.41 7.23 -2.52
CA TYR A 158 14.78 7.71 -2.46
C TYR A 158 15.59 6.90 -1.47
N THR A 159 16.89 6.76 -1.71
CA THR A 159 17.82 6.24 -0.72
C THR A 159 17.98 7.24 0.43
N GLN A 160 18.67 6.81 1.48
CA GLN A 160 19.00 7.68 2.62
C GLN A 160 19.81 8.91 2.21
N GLU A 161 20.63 8.79 1.17
CA GLU A 161 21.47 9.85 0.59
C GLU A 161 20.71 10.77 -0.39
N GLY A 162 19.42 10.51 -0.62
CA GLY A 162 18.58 11.31 -1.52
C GLY A 162 18.62 10.90 -2.99
N THR A 163 19.19 9.75 -3.32
CA THR A 163 19.19 9.23 -4.70
C THR A 163 17.81 8.66 -5.03
N LEU A 164 17.19 9.12 -6.13
CA LEU A 164 15.94 8.55 -6.66
C LEU A 164 16.21 7.12 -7.15
N VAL A 165 15.47 6.15 -6.62
CA VAL A 165 15.65 4.72 -6.94
C VAL A 165 14.40 4.07 -7.52
N ASP A 166 13.24 4.70 -7.35
CA ASP A 166 11.97 4.23 -7.93
C ASP A 166 10.99 5.39 -8.13
N GLU A 167 10.22 5.34 -9.20
CA GLU A 167 9.17 6.31 -9.50
C GLU A 167 7.96 5.63 -10.14
N LEU A 168 6.77 6.13 -9.81
CA LEU A 168 5.49 5.71 -10.41
C LEU A 168 4.58 6.93 -10.55
N THR A 169 3.94 7.08 -11.70
CA THR A 169 2.87 8.06 -11.91
C THR A 169 1.54 7.35 -12.18
N ILE A 170 0.49 7.75 -11.46
CA ILE A 170 -0.89 7.30 -11.67
C ILE A 170 -1.72 8.51 -12.11
N ARG A 171 -2.59 8.32 -13.08
CA ARG A 171 -3.50 9.35 -13.62
C ARG A 171 -4.94 8.87 -13.53
N LYS A 172 -5.86 9.78 -13.17
CA LYS A 172 -7.31 9.55 -13.15
C LYS A 172 -8.04 10.57 -14.01
#